data_416d591e71aadef29c325cbea8ad22b8
#
_entry.id   416d591e71aadef29c325cbea8ad22b8
#
_cell.length_a   1.000
_cell.length_b   1.000
_cell.length_c   1.000
_cell.angle_alpha   90.00
_cell.angle_beta   90.00
_cell.angle_gamma   90.00
#
_symmetry.space_group_name_H-M   'P 1'
#
loop_
_entity.id
_entity.type
_entity.pdbx_description
1 polymer ?
#
loop_
_entity_poly.entity_id
_entity_poly.type
_entity_poly.pdbx_seq_one_letter_code
_entity_poly.pdbx_strand_id
1 'polypeptide(L)'
;MSPKPMARPGGRSARVQESVHAAVRALVAELGREALTVPQVAARAGVTPSTIYRRWGDLQELLSDVAVERLRPEALPADLGSLREDLGVWAEQFLEEMASPPGRAYIRDALLGDPDGSNAGQCSEYAADQIGMVLARATERGETVPGTELVMDRVVAPMMYRILFRPSLLDAAYARELVDNALGGL
;
A
#
# COMPACT_ATOMS: atom_id res chain seq x y z
N MET A 1 24.07 -7.02 32.92
CA MET A 1 23.34 -6.44 31.78
C MET A 1 21.97 -7.13 31.73
N SER A 2 20.89 -6.45 32.14
CA SER A 2 19.54 -7.01 32.13
C SER A 2 18.97 -6.93 30.70
N PRO A 3 18.30 -7.96 30.19
CA PRO A 3 17.73 -7.94 28.82
C PRO A 3 16.55 -6.97 28.78
N LYS A 4 16.56 -6.11 27.73
CA LYS A 4 15.49 -5.17 27.41
C LYS A 4 14.21 -5.96 27.14
N PRO A 5 13.05 -5.66 27.76
CA PRO A 5 11.83 -6.40 27.52
C PRO A 5 11.38 -6.21 26.05
N MET A 6 11.26 -7.31 25.30
CA MET A 6 10.65 -7.34 23.99
C MET A 6 9.21 -6.82 24.09
N ALA A 7 8.88 -5.78 23.28
CA ALA A 7 7.52 -5.25 23.17
C ALA A 7 6.58 -6.37 22.71
N ARG A 8 5.56 -6.70 23.52
CA ARG A 8 4.55 -7.70 23.17
C ARG A 8 3.71 -7.18 22.01
N PRO A 9 3.58 -7.91 20.86
CA PRO A 9 2.63 -7.59 19.82
C PRO A 9 1.22 -7.58 20.42
N GLY A 10 0.45 -6.49 20.24
CA GLY A 10 -0.94 -6.37 20.75
C GLY A 10 -1.13 -5.55 22.02
N GLY A 11 -0.17 -4.70 22.40
CA GLY A 11 -0.29 -3.78 23.54
C GLY A 11 -1.38 -2.71 23.34
N ARG A 12 -1.71 -1.97 24.44
CA ARG A 12 -2.71 -0.88 24.45
C ARG A 12 -2.53 0.09 23.28
N SER A 13 -1.31 0.38 22.85
CA SER A 13 -0.99 1.26 21.74
C SER A 13 -1.51 0.72 20.41
N ALA A 14 -1.35 -0.58 20.11
CA ALA A 14 -1.84 -1.20 18.88
C ALA A 14 -3.39 -1.23 18.84
N ARG A 15 -4.04 -1.53 19.99
CA ARG A 15 -5.51 -1.49 20.07
C ARG A 15 -6.09 -0.10 19.83
N VAL A 16 -5.42 0.96 20.34
CA VAL A 16 -5.82 2.34 20.08
C VAL A 16 -5.67 2.66 18.60
N GLN A 17 -4.59 2.27 17.95
CA GLN A 17 -4.39 2.47 16.53
C GLN A 17 -5.50 1.78 15.73
N GLU A 18 -5.72 0.51 15.97
CA GLU A 18 -6.77 -0.26 15.30
C GLU A 18 -8.17 0.36 15.46
N SER A 19 -8.54 0.78 16.70
CA SER A 19 -9.84 1.42 16.94
C SER A 19 -9.97 2.78 16.24
N VAL A 20 -8.90 3.57 16.17
CA VAL A 20 -8.89 4.86 15.47
C VAL A 20 -8.97 4.65 13.96
N HIS A 21 -8.18 3.72 13.40
CA HIS A 21 -8.24 3.37 11.98
C HIS A 21 -9.61 2.84 11.56
N ALA A 22 -10.22 1.97 12.35
CA ALA A 22 -11.58 1.47 12.12
C ALA A 22 -12.62 2.63 12.15
N ALA A 23 -12.47 3.57 13.08
CA ALA A 23 -13.33 4.74 13.18
C ALA A 23 -13.19 5.66 11.96
N VAL A 24 -11.98 5.90 11.47
CA VAL A 24 -11.72 6.67 10.25
C VAL A 24 -12.41 6.03 9.05
N ARG A 25 -12.19 4.71 8.82
CA ARG A 25 -12.80 3.99 7.70
C ARG A 25 -14.34 4.06 7.73
N ALA A 26 -14.94 3.84 8.89
CA ALA A 26 -16.38 3.92 9.06
C ALA A 26 -16.93 5.32 8.78
N LEU A 27 -16.29 6.36 9.32
CA LEU A 27 -16.73 7.75 9.14
C LEU A 27 -16.52 8.24 7.70
N VAL A 28 -15.45 7.84 7.03
CA VAL A 28 -15.24 8.15 5.60
C VAL A 28 -16.35 7.52 4.75
N ALA A 29 -16.75 6.29 5.05
CA ALA A 29 -17.85 5.62 4.34
C ALA A 29 -19.21 6.27 4.60
N GLU A 30 -19.44 6.76 5.83
CA GLU A 30 -20.72 7.38 6.24
C GLU A 30 -20.88 8.84 5.79
N LEU A 31 -19.81 9.64 5.93
CA LEU A 31 -19.85 11.11 5.80
C LEU A 31 -19.06 11.64 4.59
N GLY A 32 -18.19 10.82 4.03
CA GLY A 32 -17.19 11.26 3.07
C GLY A 32 -15.96 11.86 3.75
N ARG A 33 -14.83 11.83 3.02
CA ARG A 33 -13.52 12.29 3.52
C ARG A 33 -13.52 13.76 3.93
N GLU A 34 -14.18 14.62 3.15
CA GLU A 34 -14.17 16.08 3.33
C GLU A 34 -14.90 16.55 4.61
N ALA A 35 -15.83 15.73 5.12
CA ALA A 35 -16.58 16.04 6.34
C ALA A 35 -15.92 15.47 7.61
N LEU A 36 -14.80 14.76 7.47
CA LEU A 36 -14.13 14.09 8.59
C LEU A 36 -13.38 15.11 9.47
N THR A 37 -13.50 14.93 10.79
CA THR A 37 -12.76 15.73 11.79
C THR A 37 -12.18 14.85 12.89
N VAL A 38 -11.07 15.29 13.49
CA VAL A 38 -10.44 14.59 14.63
C VAL A 38 -11.39 14.37 15.80
N PRO A 39 -12.25 15.35 16.21
CA PRO A 39 -13.23 15.10 17.27
C PRO A 39 -14.24 13.98 16.96
N GLN A 40 -14.72 13.87 15.71
CA GLN A 40 -15.62 12.79 15.31
C GLN A 40 -14.93 11.42 15.36
N VAL A 41 -13.69 11.34 14.87
CA VAL A 41 -12.89 10.13 14.94
C VAL A 41 -12.63 9.71 16.39
N ALA A 42 -12.22 10.65 17.24
CA ALA A 42 -11.97 10.41 18.65
C ALA A 42 -13.21 9.87 19.38
N ALA A 43 -14.37 10.51 19.16
CA ALA A 43 -15.64 10.07 19.75
C ALA A 43 -16.03 8.65 19.29
N ARG A 44 -15.89 8.35 17.99
CA ARG A 44 -16.18 7.01 17.42
C ARG A 44 -15.21 5.94 17.94
N ALA A 45 -13.92 6.26 18.08
CA ALA A 45 -12.89 5.34 18.55
C ALA A 45 -12.86 5.17 20.07
N GLY A 46 -13.63 5.96 20.82
CA GLY A 46 -13.62 5.91 22.30
C GLY A 46 -12.32 6.45 22.92
N VAL A 47 -11.68 7.41 22.26
CA VAL A 47 -10.45 8.07 22.75
C VAL A 47 -10.65 9.59 22.85
N THR A 48 -9.68 10.28 23.46
CA THR A 48 -9.71 11.76 23.44
C THR A 48 -9.06 12.31 22.18
N PRO A 49 -9.48 13.50 21.69
CA PRO A 49 -8.80 14.16 20.56
C PRO A 49 -7.30 14.36 20.77
N SER A 50 -6.89 14.66 22.01
CA SER A 50 -5.47 14.80 22.37
C SER A 50 -4.66 13.51 22.19
N THR A 51 -5.28 12.34 22.28
CA THR A 51 -4.64 11.05 21.99
C THR A 51 -4.29 10.95 20.51
N ILE A 52 -5.19 11.42 19.63
CA ILE A 52 -4.96 11.43 18.19
C ILE A 52 -3.88 12.44 17.83
N TYR A 53 -4.00 13.70 18.28
CA TYR A 53 -2.99 14.74 17.99
C TYR A 53 -1.58 14.37 18.47
N ARG A 54 -1.46 13.75 19.65
CA ARG A 54 -0.15 13.32 20.15
C ARG A 54 0.49 12.21 19.32
N ARG A 55 -0.31 11.37 18.65
CA ARG A 55 0.20 10.22 17.91
C ARG A 55 0.43 10.50 16.44
N TRP A 56 -0.45 11.27 15.83
CA TRP A 56 -0.45 11.52 14.39
C TRP A 56 -0.23 12.99 14.02
N GLY A 57 -0.21 13.91 14.99
CA GLY A 57 -0.06 15.33 14.70
C GLY A 57 -1.38 15.97 14.27
N ASP A 58 -1.89 15.61 13.11
CA ASP A 58 -3.14 16.13 12.57
C ASP A 58 -4.02 15.06 11.89
N LEU A 59 -5.11 15.50 11.27
CA LEU A 59 -6.03 14.61 10.55
C LEU A 59 -5.38 14.05 9.28
N GLN A 60 -4.55 14.83 8.59
CA GLN A 60 -3.96 14.40 7.33
C GLN A 60 -2.88 13.33 7.55
N GLU A 61 -2.06 13.47 8.60
CA GLU A 61 -1.11 12.43 9.01
C GLU A 61 -1.83 11.14 9.48
N LEU A 62 -2.96 11.27 10.18
CA LEU A 62 -3.81 10.12 10.51
C LEU A 62 -4.37 9.43 9.27
N LEU A 63 -4.85 10.18 8.28
CA LEU A 63 -5.35 9.62 7.03
C LEU A 63 -4.26 8.92 6.23
N SER A 64 -3.04 9.45 6.26
CA SER A 64 -1.86 8.82 5.66
C SER A 64 -1.54 7.47 6.31
N ASP A 65 -1.50 7.39 7.63
CA ASP A 65 -1.27 6.13 8.36
C ASP A 65 -2.36 5.07 8.07
N VAL A 66 -3.63 5.50 8.00
CA VAL A 66 -4.75 4.62 7.60
C VAL A 66 -4.62 4.13 6.17
N ALA A 67 -4.17 5.00 5.26
CA ALA A 67 -3.99 4.67 3.85
C ALA A 67 -2.88 3.62 3.65
N VAL A 68 -1.75 3.77 4.33
CA VAL A 68 -0.64 2.80 4.31
C VAL A 68 -1.09 1.43 4.79
N GLU A 69 -1.82 1.38 5.93
CA GLU A 69 -2.36 0.11 6.41
C GLU A 69 -3.30 -0.54 5.37
N ARG A 70 -4.12 0.28 4.70
CA ARG A 70 -5.10 -0.22 3.71
C ARG A 70 -4.45 -0.69 2.41
N LEU A 71 -3.33 -0.08 2.01
CA LEU A 71 -2.55 -0.47 0.85
C LEU A 71 -1.64 -1.68 1.11
N ARG A 72 -1.58 -2.15 2.35
CA ARG A 72 -0.84 -3.36 2.70
C ARG A 72 -1.50 -4.58 2.06
N PRO A 73 -0.75 -5.41 1.31
CA PRO A 73 -1.27 -6.61 0.69
C PRO A 73 -1.84 -7.61 1.72
N GLU A 74 -3.05 -8.09 1.49
CA GLU A 74 -3.70 -9.08 2.37
C GLU A 74 -3.34 -10.52 1.98
N ALA A 75 -2.87 -10.75 0.75
CA ALA A 75 -2.58 -12.07 0.21
C ALA A 75 -1.18 -12.12 -0.43
N LEU A 76 -0.64 -13.33 -0.50
CA LEU A 76 0.59 -13.59 -1.25
C LEU A 76 0.29 -13.53 -2.76
N PRO A 77 1.28 -13.14 -3.59
CA PRO A 77 1.15 -13.20 -5.04
C PRO A 77 0.82 -14.62 -5.52
N ALA A 78 0.01 -14.75 -6.57
CA ALA A 78 -0.31 -16.03 -7.17
C ALA A 78 0.96 -16.78 -7.61
N ASP A 79 0.90 -18.12 -7.60
CA ASP A 79 1.96 -19.00 -8.13
C ASP A 79 1.34 -19.86 -9.24
N LEU A 80 1.58 -19.45 -10.48
CA LEU A 80 1.00 -20.04 -11.69
C LEU A 80 2.02 -20.89 -12.47
N GLY A 81 3.25 -20.96 -11.97
CA GLY A 81 4.29 -21.84 -12.48
C GLY A 81 5.25 -21.20 -13.48
N SER A 82 5.13 -19.90 -13.78
CA SER A 82 6.14 -19.18 -14.57
C SER A 82 6.24 -17.72 -14.13
N LEU A 83 7.44 -17.15 -14.23
CA LEU A 83 7.69 -15.73 -13.91
C LEU A 83 6.75 -14.79 -14.66
N ARG A 84 6.56 -15.03 -15.95
CA ARG A 84 5.73 -14.19 -16.82
C ARG A 84 4.27 -14.17 -16.36
N GLU A 85 3.70 -15.33 -16.05
CA GLU A 85 2.30 -15.42 -15.60
C GLU A 85 2.13 -14.88 -14.18
N ASP A 86 3.03 -15.24 -13.26
CA ASP A 86 3.00 -14.78 -11.87
C ASP A 86 3.06 -13.25 -11.80
N LEU A 87 4.03 -12.66 -12.50
CA LEU A 87 4.24 -11.21 -12.51
C LEU A 87 3.13 -10.49 -13.31
N GLY A 88 2.63 -11.11 -14.38
CA GLY A 88 1.52 -10.58 -15.19
C GLY A 88 0.25 -10.44 -14.37
N VAL A 89 -0.16 -11.50 -13.66
CA VAL A 89 -1.37 -11.47 -12.81
C VAL A 89 -1.18 -10.52 -11.63
N TRP A 90 0.00 -10.49 -11.02
CA TRP A 90 0.31 -9.52 -9.97
C TRP A 90 0.16 -8.07 -10.47
N ALA A 91 0.71 -7.76 -11.64
CA ALA A 91 0.63 -6.42 -12.22
C ALA A 91 -0.80 -5.99 -12.58
N GLU A 92 -1.62 -6.93 -13.09
CA GLU A 92 -3.05 -6.69 -13.35
C GLU A 92 -3.81 -6.35 -12.06
N GLN A 93 -3.63 -7.15 -11.00
CA GLN A 93 -4.26 -6.94 -9.70
C GLN A 93 -3.82 -5.63 -9.07
N PHE A 94 -2.52 -5.33 -9.10
CA PHE A 94 -1.97 -4.07 -8.63
C PHE A 94 -2.59 -2.88 -9.37
N LEU A 95 -2.67 -2.95 -10.71
CA LEU A 95 -3.26 -1.88 -11.50
C LEU A 95 -4.74 -1.70 -11.19
N GLU A 96 -5.52 -2.78 -11.11
CA GLU A 96 -6.95 -2.75 -10.80
C GLU A 96 -7.20 -2.09 -9.42
N GLU A 97 -6.47 -2.51 -8.40
CA GLU A 97 -6.60 -1.98 -7.05
C GLU A 97 -6.21 -0.51 -6.98
N MET A 98 -5.03 -0.15 -7.47
CA MET A 98 -4.49 1.22 -7.38
C MET A 98 -5.25 2.20 -8.28
N ALA A 99 -5.74 1.79 -9.44
CA ALA A 99 -6.53 2.63 -10.35
C ALA A 99 -7.99 2.79 -9.90
N SER A 100 -8.48 1.99 -8.96
CA SER A 100 -9.83 2.11 -8.43
C SER A 100 -10.07 3.48 -7.75
N PRO A 101 -11.32 3.98 -7.67
CA PRO A 101 -11.58 5.23 -6.94
C PRO A 101 -11.07 5.22 -5.50
N PRO A 102 -11.27 4.16 -4.68
CA PRO A 102 -10.67 4.10 -3.34
C PRO A 102 -9.15 4.00 -3.36
N GLY A 103 -8.55 3.21 -4.27
CA GLY A 103 -7.10 3.10 -4.41
C GLY A 103 -6.42 4.45 -4.64
N ARG A 104 -6.91 5.22 -5.62
CA ARG A 104 -6.42 6.59 -5.86
C ARG A 104 -6.60 7.54 -4.69
N ALA A 105 -7.67 7.37 -3.90
CA ALA A 105 -7.88 8.17 -2.69
C ALA A 105 -6.82 7.83 -1.63
N TYR A 106 -6.55 6.54 -1.41
CA TYR A 106 -5.52 6.10 -0.46
C TYR A 106 -4.11 6.52 -0.90
N ILE A 107 -3.77 6.42 -2.19
CA ILE A 107 -2.48 6.93 -2.68
C ILE A 107 -2.31 8.41 -2.37
N ARG A 108 -3.33 9.24 -2.62
CA ARG A 108 -3.27 10.68 -2.30
C ARG A 108 -3.12 10.93 -0.80
N ASP A 109 -3.89 10.21 0.02
CA ASP A 109 -3.82 10.36 1.48
C ASP A 109 -2.46 9.93 2.03
N ALA A 110 -1.89 8.83 1.52
CA ALA A 110 -0.55 8.37 1.89
C ALA A 110 0.53 9.42 1.58
N LEU A 111 0.42 10.13 0.46
CA LEU A 111 1.41 11.14 0.06
C LEU A 111 1.22 12.49 0.77
N LEU A 112 -0.04 12.94 0.97
CA LEU A 112 -0.30 14.28 1.51
C LEU A 112 0.00 14.43 3.00
N GLY A 113 -0.15 13.36 3.78
CA GLY A 113 0.08 13.36 5.24
C GLY A 113 1.42 12.74 5.63
N ASP A 114 2.43 12.83 4.79
CA ASP A 114 3.71 12.13 4.95
C ASP A 114 4.90 13.09 4.80
N PRO A 115 5.14 13.96 5.80
CA PRO A 115 6.13 15.01 5.69
C PRO A 115 7.57 14.50 5.59
N ASP A 116 7.85 13.29 6.07
CA ASP A 116 9.17 12.64 6.06
C ASP A 116 9.32 11.53 5.00
N GLY A 117 8.27 11.22 4.24
CA GLY A 117 8.28 10.20 3.19
C GLY A 117 8.24 8.75 3.71
N SER A 118 8.03 8.54 5.01
CA SER A 118 8.03 7.19 5.60
C SER A 118 6.87 6.33 5.13
N ASN A 119 5.68 6.91 5.01
CA ASN A 119 4.47 6.23 4.56
C ASN A 119 4.54 5.89 3.05
N ALA A 120 5.01 6.84 2.24
CA ALA A 120 5.24 6.60 0.81
C ALA A 120 6.30 5.50 0.60
N GLY A 121 7.39 5.53 1.37
CA GLY A 121 8.41 4.47 1.37
C GLY A 121 7.82 3.11 1.71
N GLN A 122 7.01 3.01 2.75
CA GLN A 122 6.36 1.76 3.15
C GLN A 122 5.42 1.20 2.07
N CYS A 123 4.66 2.05 1.37
CA CYS A 123 3.85 1.61 0.23
C CYS A 123 4.71 1.04 -0.91
N SER A 124 5.85 1.66 -1.19
CA SER A 124 6.82 1.15 -2.16
C SER A 124 7.41 -0.20 -1.74
N GLU A 125 7.76 -0.36 -0.46
CA GLU A 125 8.27 -1.62 0.09
C GLU A 125 7.24 -2.76 -0.05
N TYR A 126 5.94 -2.51 0.14
CA TYR A 126 4.92 -3.54 -0.06
C TYR A 126 4.91 -4.11 -1.50
N ALA A 127 5.04 -3.26 -2.50
CA ALA A 127 5.13 -3.71 -3.89
C ALA A 127 6.44 -4.47 -4.15
N ALA A 128 7.57 -3.94 -3.65
CA ALA A 128 8.87 -4.56 -3.80
C ALA A 128 8.95 -5.94 -3.13
N ASP A 129 8.36 -6.09 -1.94
CA ASP A 129 8.29 -7.37 -1.23
C ASP A 129 7.49 -8.42 -2.01
N GLN A 130 6.33 -8.04 -2.56
CA GLN A 130 5.52 -8.96 -3.37
C GLN A 130 6.23 -9.37 -4.66
N ILE A 131 6.84 -8.43 -5.36
CA ILE A 131 7.68 -8.71 -6.53
C ILE A 131 8.83 -9.63 -6.14
N GLY A 132 9.52 -9.35 -5.04
CA GLY A 132 10.61 -10.18 -4.52
C GLY A 132 10.19 -11.63 -4.29
N MET A 133 8.97 -11.87 -3.77
CA MET A 133 8.43 -13.23 -3.60
C MET A 133 8.22 -13.94 -4.94
N VAL A 134 7.70 -13.24 -5.95
CA VAL A 134 7.52 -13.78 -7.31
C VAL A 134 8.87 -14.16 -7.91
N LEU A 135 9.87 -13.25 -7.83
CA LEU A 135 11.21 -13.48 -8.36
C LEU A 135 11.94 -14.63 -7.65
N ALA A 136 11.78 -14.74 -6.33
CA ALA A 136 12.39 -15.84 -5.56
C ALA A 136 11.86 -17.20 -6.02
N ARG A 137 10.53 -17.36 -6.18
CA ARG A 137 9.92 -18.60 -6.69
C ARG A 137 10.38 -18.94 -8.11
N ALA A 138 10.46 -17.94 -8.98
CA ALA A 138 10.95 -18.12 -10.34
C ALA A 138 12.44 -18.58 -10.35
N THR A 139 13.26 -18.01 -9.45
CA THR A 139 14.66 -18.46 -9.27
C THR A 139 14.73 -19.92 -8.81
N GLU A 140 13.89 -20.34 -7.86
CA GLU A 140 13.82 -21.72 -7.40
C GLU A 140 13.42 -22.69 -8.52
N ARG A 141 12.61 -22.24 -9.49
CA ARG A 141 12.26 -22.98 -10.71
C ARG A 141 13.37 -23.01 -11.77
N GLY A 142 14.45 -22.26 -11.56
CA GLY A 142 15.58 -22.17 -12.50
C GLY A 142 15.37 -21.19 -13.65
N GLU A 143 14.41 -20.28 -13.54
CA GLU A 143 14.16 -19.23 -14.53
C GLU A 143 15.18 -18.09 -14.40
N THR A 144 15.48 -17.41 -15.49
CA THR A 144 16.25 -16.16 -15.46
C THR A 144 15.34 -15.06 -14.97
N VAL A 145 15.75 -14.33 -13.92
CA VAL A 145 14.94 -13.29 -13.27
C VAL A 145 15.62 -11.93 -13.33
N PRO A 146 14.86 -10.82 -13.46
CA PRO A 146 15.40 -9.47 -13.31
C PRO A 146 15.63 -9.15 -11.84
N GLY A 147 16.31 -8.03 -11.56
CA GLY A 147 16.32 -7.45 -10.22
C GLY A 147 14.95 -6.81 -9.89
N THR A 148 14.60 -6.79 -8.58
CA THR A 148 13.34 -6.16 -8.10
C THR A 148 13.23 -4.70 -8.56
N GLU A 149 14.29 -3.91 -8.45
CA GLU A 149 14.33 -2.50 -8.88
C GLU A 149 14.01 -2.32 -10.37
N LEU A 150 14.45 -3.23 -11.23
CA LEU A 150 14.12 -3.16 -12.65
C LEU A 150 12.61 -3.32 -12.87
N VAL A 151 11.96 -4.21 -12.11
CA VAL A 151 10.50 -4.38 -12.17
C VAL A 151 9.79 -3.15 -11.59
N MET A 152 10.27 -2.60 -10.48
CA MET A 152 9.74 -1.35 -9.92
C MET A 152 9.81 -0.22 -10.94
N ASP A 153 10.93 -0.02 -11.59
CA ASP A 153 11.14 1.07 -12.57
C ASP A 153 10.37 0.87 -13.87
N ARG A 154 10.23 -0.36 -14.37
CA ARG A 154 9.65 -0.63 -15.70
C ARG A 154 8.19 -1.05 -15.67
N VAL A 155 7.67 -1.51 -14.52
CA VAL A 155 6.29 -1.95 -14.38
C VAL A 155 5.53 -1.05 -13.43
N VAL A 156 6.00 -0.89 -12.18
CA VAL A 156 5.26 -0.14 -11.15
C VAL A 156 5.26 1.36 -11.44
N ALA A 157 6.41 1.95 -11.71
CA ALA A 157 6.54 3.39 -11.90
C ALA A 157 5.68 3.93 -13.07
N PRO A 158 5.66 3.32 -14.28
CA PRO A 158 4.78 3.78 -15.35
C PRO A 158 3.29 3.57 -15.06
N MET A 159 2.90 2.51 -14.33
CA MET A 159 1.53 2.34 -13.85
C MET A 159 1.14 3.47 -12.90
N MET A 160 1.95 3.74 -11.88
CA MET A 160 1.71 4.81 -10.92
C MET A 160 1.64 6.18 -11.57
N TYR A 161 2.53 6.48 -12.52
CA TYR A 161 2.46 7.72 -13.28
C TYR A 161 1.12 7.88 -14.01
N ARG A 162 0.63 6.83 -14.69
CA ARG A 162 -0.65 6.90 -15.38
C ARG A 162 -1.83 6.97 -14.43
N ILE A 163 -1.84 6.20 -13.34
CA ILE A 163 -2.88 6.23 -12.31
C ILE A 163 -3.09 7.65 -11.78
N LEU A 164 -1.98 8.36 -11.52
CA LEU A 164 -2.02 9.69 -10.90
C LEU A 164 -2.29 10.82 -11.91
N PHE A 165 -1.72 10.73 -13.12
CA PHE A 165 -1.68 11.86 -14.06
C PHE A 165 -2.41 11.60 -15.37
N ARG A 166 -2.64 10.35 -15.77
CA ARG A 166 -3.24 9.99 -17.07
C ARG A 166 -4.15 8.76 -16.94
N PRO A 167 -5.26 8.83 -16.19
CA PRO A 167 -6.08 7.67 -15.82
C PRO A 167 -6.87 7.04 -16.98
N SER A 168 -6.77 7.54 -18.21
CA SER A 168 -7.36 6.93 -19.38
C SER A 168 -6.51 5.77 -19.90
N LEU A 169 -7.16 4.70 -20.38
CA LEU A 169 -6.50 3.54 -21.01
C LEU A 169 -5.63 2.72 -20.01
N LEU A 170 -6.17 2.45 -18.84
CA LEU A 170 -5.59 1.55 -17.85
C LEU A 170 -6.41 0.26 -17.85
N ASP A 171 -5.85 -0.79 -18.46
CA ASP A 171 -6.45 -2.12 -18.52
C ASP A 171 -5.41 -3.21 -18.26
N ALA A 172 -5.87 -4.45 -18.14
CA ALA A 172 -5.01 -5.61 -17.95
C ALA A 172 -3.97 -5.79 -19.06
N ALA A 173 -4.33 -5.45 -20.31
CA ALA A 173 -3.41 -5.56 -21.45
C ALA A 173 -2.21 -4.62 -21.29
N TYR A 174 -2.45 -3.40 -20.80
CA TYR A 174 -1.36 -2.45 -20.50
C TYR A 174 -0.42 -2.98 -19.40
N ALA A 175 -0.96 -3.56 -18.32
CA ALA A 175 -0.13 -4.13 -17.28
C ALA A 175 0.75 -5.28 -17.81
N ARG A 176 0.18 -6.18 -18.62
CA ARG A 176 0.92 -7.28 -19.24
C ARG A 176 1.98 -6.78 -20.22
N GLU A 177 1.68 -5.77 -21.03
CA GLU A 177 2.66 -5.16 -21.94
C GLU A 177 3.90 -4.64 -21.18
N LEU A 178 3.69 -3.98 -20.04
CA LEU A 178 4.81 -3.51 -19.22
C LEU A 178 5.67 -4.67 -18.70
N VAL A 179 5.03 -5.75 -18.25
CA VAL A 179 5.74 -6.96 -17.79
C VAL A 179 6.51 -7.59 -18.95
N ASP A 180 5.90 -7.76 -20.12
CA ASP A 180 6.56 -8.32 -21.29
C ASP A 180 7.77 -7.50 -21.72
N ASN A 181 7.65 -6.17 -21.71
CA ASN A 181 8.75 -5.26 -22.02
C ASN A 181 9.87 -5.32 -20.96
N ALA A 182 9.52 -5.51 -19.70
CA ALA A 182 10.51 -5.65 -18.62
C ALA A 182 11.29 -6.98 -18.73
N LEU A 183 10.61 -8.07 -19.12
CA LEU A 183 11.21 -9.39 -19.28
C LEU A 183 11.85 -9.62 -20.65
N GLY A 184 11.50 -8.87 -21.68
CA GLY A 184 12.03 -9.02 -23.05
C GLY A 184 13.49 -8.60 -23.24
N GLY A 185 14.12 -8.06 -22.21
CA GLY A 185 15.53 -7.67 -22.21
C GLY A 185 16.45 -8.61 -21.40
N LEU A 186 15.96 -9.80 -21.01
CA LEU A 186 16.69 -10.84 -20.26
C LEU A 186 17.29 -11.90 -21.22
#